data_f22e29bbf30c56567ebf58e0b82c1227
#
_entry.id   f22e29bbf30c56567ebf58e0b82c1227
#
_cell.length_a   1.000
_cell.length_b   1.000
_cell.length_c   1.000
_cell.angle_alpha   90.00
_cell.angle_beta   90.00
_cell.angle_gamma   90.00
#
_symmetry.space_group_name_H-M   'P 1'
#
loop_
_entity.id
_entity.type
_entity.pdbx_description
1 polymer ?
#
loop_
_entity_poly.entity_id
_entity_poly.type
_entity_poly.pdbx_seq_one_letter_code
_entity_poly.pdbx_strand_id
1 'polypeptide(L)'
;MKLKVFRIRPDAKMPVRAHKTDAGMDLFYCPNGDKKLYDDTKSFHLPPGESRLIPTGLKVEVPEDHMLEIKNKSGIAFKKQLVVGACVVDCGYDGEVYVNLHNIGPITQVLAPGQKVAQAVLIPIVTCDLEESPDDTLNQTASRGEGGFGSTGDK
;
A
#
# COMPACT_ATOMS: atom_id res chain seq x y z
N MET A 1 12.32 -14.75 -10.75
CA MET A 1 11.92 -13.36 -11.14
C MET A 1 12.70 -12.34 -10.33
N LYS A 2 13.07 -11.18 -10.89
CA LYS A 2 13.73 -10.07 -10.20
C LYS A 2 12.84 -8.84 -10.30
N LEU A 3 12.54 -8.18 -9.17
CA LEU A 3 11.86 -6.89 -9.11
C LEU A 3 12.95 -5.80 -9.18
N LYS A 4 12.90 -4.94 -10.20
CA LYS A 4 13.85 -3.83 -10.33
C LYS A 4 13.35 -2.64 -9.51
N VAL A 5 14.26 -2.07 -8.72
CA VAL A 5 13.97 -0.93 -7.84
C VAL A 5 15.07 0.12 -8.03
N PHE A 6 14.65 1.37 -8.24
CA PHE A 6 15.56 2.52 -8.35
C PHE A 6 15.37 3.46 -7.16
N ARG A 7 16.46 3.89 -6.54
CA ARG A 7 16.45 4.89 -5.48
C ARG A 7 16.54 6.28 -6.08
N ILE A 8 15.48 7.06 -5.93
CA ILE A 8 15.40 8.46 -6.40
C ILE A 8 16.29 9.35 -5.54
N ARG A 9 16.44 8.99 -4.25
CA ARG A 9 17.26 9.74 -3.27
C ARG A 9 18.32 8.84 -2.65
N PRO A 10 19.52 9.37 -2.34
CA PRO A 10 20.63 8.56 -1.79
C PRO A 10 20.31 7.85 -0.48
N ASP A 11 19.50 8.47 0.38
CA ASP A 11 19.08 7.98 1.69
C ASP A 11 17.82 7.09 1.65
N ALA A 12 17.22 6.90 0.47
CA ALA A 12 16.17 5.92 0.31
C ALA A 12 16.66 4.50 0.61
N LYS A 13 15.87 3.75 1.37
CA LYS A 13 16.20 2.35 1.72
C LYS A 13 15.53 1.39 0.74
N MET A 14 16.27 0.40 0.29
CA MET A 14 15.72 -0.71 -0.50
C MET A 14 14.67 -1.46 0.31
N PRO A 15 13.60 -1.96 -0.34
CA PRO A 15 12.63 -2.82 0.32
C PRO A 15 13.31 -4.09 0.86
N VAL A 16 12.95 -4.52 2.06
CA VAL A 16 13.60 -5.65 2.74
C VAL A 16 12.55 -6.63 3.28
N ARG A 17 12.77 -7.92 3.03
CA ARG A 17 12.07 -9.00 3.76
C ARG A 17 12.80 -9.31 5.06
N ALA A 18 12.07 -9.42 6.16
CA ALA A 18 12.65 -9.87 7.44
C ALA A 18 13.09 -11.33 7.34
N HIS A 19 12.29 -12.17 6.68
CA HIS A 19 12.60 -13.56 6.39
C HIS A 19 12.42 -13.83 4.88
N LYS A 20 13.20 -14.79 4.33
CA LYS A 20 13.16 -15.11 2.88
C LYS A 20 11.77 -15.51 2.38
N THR A 21 10.95 -16.09 3.24
CA THR A 21 9.60 -16.59 2.94
C THR A 21 8.49 -15.56 3.17
N ASP A 22 8.82 -14.38 3.69
CA ASP A 22 7.83 -13.33 3.91
C ASP A 22 7.25 -12.86 2.56
N ALA A 23 5.94 -12.73 2.48
CA ALA A 23 5.28 -12.16 1.30
C ALA A 23 5.63 -10.68 1.12
N GLY A 24 5.66 -9.93 2.22
CA GLY A 24 5.87 -8.49 2.22
C GLY A 24 7.34 -8.07 2.28
N MET A 25 7.63 -6.99 1.57
CA MET A 25 8.90 -6.27 1.64
C MET A 25 8.65 -4.95 2.37
N ASP A 26 9.34 -4.70 3.48
CA ASP A 26 9.20 -3.47 4.25
C ASP A 26 9.54 -2.24 3.41
N LEU A 27 8.68 -1.22 3.48
CA LEU A 27 8.90 0.11 2.92
C LEU A 27 9.21 1.11 4.02
N PHE A 28 10.04 2.09 3.69
CA PHE A 28 10.58 3.04 4.65
C PHE A 28 10.24 4.47 4.25
N TYR A 29 9.96 5.30 5.22
CA TYR A 29 9.83 6.74 5.01
C TYR A 29 11.17 7.35 4.59
N CYS A 30 11.16 8.08 3.47
CA CYS A 30 12.30 8.82 2.95
C CYS A 30 11.88 10.26 2.59
N PRO A 31 12.28 11.28 3.37
CA PRO A 31 11.89 12.67 3.12
C PRO A 31 12.21 13.13 1.70
N ASN A 32 11.30 13.87 1.06
CA ASN A 32 11.46 14.35 -0.32
C ASN A 32 11.89 15.83 -0.42
N GLY A 33 12.18 16.47 0.71
CA GLY A 33 12.60 17.88 0.75
C GLY A 33 11.45 18.89 0.81
N ASP A 34 10.18 18.45 0.80
CA ASP A 34 9.03 19.33 0.94
C ASP A 34 8.86 19.80 2.40
N LYS A 35 9.40 20.99 2.70
CA LYS A 35 9.38 21.60 4.04
C LYS A 35 7.97 21.86 4.61
N LYS A 36 6.93 21.72 3.80
CA LYS A 36 5.55 21.85 4.28
C LYS A 36 5.03 20.60 4.98
N LEU A 37 5.71 19.47 4.79
CA LEU A 37 5.26 18.16 5.26
C LEU A 37 5.95 17.70 6.54
N TYR A 38 7.09 18.30 6.94
CA TYR A 38 7.85 17.86 8.11
C TYR A 38 8.53 19.02 8.84
N ASP A 39 8.90 18.76 10.09
CA ASP A 39 9.67 19.66 10.91
C ASP A 39 11.17 19.70 10.51
N ASP A 40 11.96 20.51 11.23
CA ASP A 40 13.42 20.65 10.99
C ASP A 40 14.19 19.35 11.16
N THR A 41 13.63 18.36 11.87
CA THR A 41 14.21 17.00 12.00
C THR A 41 13.85 16.09 10.83
N LYS A 42 13.08 16.59 9.84
CA LYS A 42 12.50 15.82 8.75
C LYS A 42 11.51 14.73 9.22
N SER A 43 11.03 14.83 10.45
CA SER A 43 9.97 13.97 10.97
C SER A 43 8.62 14.37 10.42
N PHE A 44 7.85 13.37 9.99
CA PHE A 44 6.52 13.57 9.41
C PHE A 44 5.45 13.42 10.50
N HIS A 45 4.61 14.44 10.67
CA HIS A 45 3.55 14.44 11.65
C HIS A 45 2.22 14.13 10.98
N LEU A 46 1.53 13.10 11.46
CA LEU A 46 0.22 12.67 10.97
C LEU A 46 -0.83 12.76 12.09
N PRO A 47 -1.62 13.83 12.15
CA PRO A 47 -2.68 14.02 13.14
C PRO A 47 -3.79 12.99 13.06
N PRO A 48 -4.61 12.81 14.13
CA PRO A 48 -5.80 11.98 14.12
C PRO A 48 -6.77 12.33 12.99
N GLY A 49 -7.30 11.30 12.31
CA GLY A 49 -8.27 11.45 11.22
C GLY A 49 -7.68 11.95 9.90
N GLU A 50 -6.39 12.25 9.84
CA GLU A 50 -5.75 12.73 8.61
C GLU A 50 -5.15 11.60 7.78
N SER A 51 -5.05 11.87 6.47
CA SER A 51 -4.40 11.01 5.48
C SER A 51 -3.29 11.77 4.77
N ARG A 52 -2.16 11.12 4.55
CA ARG A 52 -1.01 11.70 3.84
C ARG A 52 -0.32 10.67 2.95
N LEU A 53 0.33 11.18 1.90
CA LEU A 53 1.23 10.40 1.05
C LEU A 53 2.65 10.46 1.64
N ILE A 54 3.13 9.32 2.11
CA ILE A 54 4.46 9.18 2.72
C ILE A 54 5.46 8.78 1.64
N PRO A 55 6.46 9.62 1.34
CA PRO A 55 7.45 9.33 0.31
C PRO A 55 8.39 8.20 0.73
N THR A 56 8.72 7.31 -0.21
CA THR A 56 9.67 6.21 0.01
C THR A 56 11.03 6.43 -0.65
N GLY A 57 11.11 7.34 -1.60
CA GLY A 57 12.31 7.58 -2.42
C GLY A 57 12.58 6.49 -3.45
N LEU A 58 11.59 5.70 -3.80
CA LEU A 58 11.74 4.55 -4.69
C LEU A 58 10.85 4.66 -5.92
N LYS A 59 11.39 4.21 -7.06
CA LYS A 59 10.64 3.77 -8.24
C LYS A 59 10.76 2.26 -8.35
N VAL A 60 9.70 1.60 -8.81
CA VAL A 60 9.65 0.15 -8.97
C VAL A 60 9.14 -0.20 -10.37
N GLU A 61 9.90 -1.01 -11.10
CA GLU A 61 9.43 -1.57 -12.37
C GLU A 61 8.59 -2.81 -12.05
N VAL A 62 7.26 -2.62 -12.01
CA VAL A 62 6.32 -3.72 -11.80
C VAL A 62 6.24 -4.55 -13.09
N PRO A 63 6.49 -5.87 -13.03
CA PRO A 63 6.41 -6.74 -14.22
C PRO A 63 4.99 -6.79 -14.81
N GLU A 64 4.91 -7.10 -16.10
CA GLU A 64 3.63 -7.44 -16.75
C GLU A 64 2.91 -8.55 -15.99
N ASP A 65 1.58 -8.56 -16.05
CA ASP A 65 0.71 -9.50 -15.34
C ASP A 65 0.88 -9.51 -13.80
N HIS A 66 1.42 -8.40 -13.26
CA HIS A 66 1.55 -8.20 -11.81
C HIS A 66 1.13 -6.79 -11.41
N MET A 67 0.75 -6.67 -10.14
CA MET A 67 0.67 -5.40 -9.43
C MET A 67 1.58 -5.43 -8.20
N LEU A 68 2.05 -4.26 -7.76
CA LEU A 68 2.69 -4.13 -6.46
C LEU A 68 1.63 -3.57 -5.49
N GLU A 69 1.20 -4.37 -4.53
CA GLU A 69 0.22 -3.95 -3.55
C GLU A 69 0.89 -3.45 -2.27
N ILE A 70 0.57 -2.23 -1.87
CA ILE A 70 1.00 -1.66 -0.60
C ILE A 70 0.06 -2.12 0.50
N LYS A 71 0.59 -2.86 1.46
CA LYS A 71 -0.16 -3.50 2.56
C LYS A 71 0.20 -2.93 3.91
N ASN A 72 -0.76 -3.04 4.83
CA ASN A 72 -0.52 -2.75 6.23
C ASN A 72 0.61 -3.63 6.79
N LYS A 73 1.49 -3.01 7.57
CA LYS A 73 2.41 -3.75 8.43
C LYS A 73 1.74 -3.93 9.79
N SER A 74 1.59 -5.17 10.26
CA SER A 74 0.82 -5.51 11.46
C SER A 74 1.19 -4.68 12.70
N GLY A 75 2.49 -4.50 12.96
CA GLY A 75 2.96 -3.70 14.09
C GLY A 75 2.65 -2.21 13.96
N ILE A 76 2.61 -1.66 12.73
CA ILE A 76 2.24 -0.27 12.47
C ILE A 76 0.72 -0.10 12.59
N ALA A 77 -0.05 -0.98 11.99
CA ALA A 77 -1.51 -0.93 12.05
C ALA A 77 -2.03 -1.10 13.48
N PHE A 78 -1.53 -2.10 14.20
CA PHE A 78 -2.00 -2.41 15.55
C PHE A 78 -1.52 -1.40 16.60
N LYS A 79 -0.20 -1.10 16.64
CA LYS A 79 0.37 -0.28 17.71
C LYS A 79 0.24 1.21 17.47
N LYS A 80 0.30 1.65 16.21
CA LYS A 80 0.24 3.07 15.84
C LYS A 80 -1.10 3.49 15.25
N GLN A 81 -1.99 2.54 15.01
CA GLN A 81 -3.29 2.79 14.36
C GLN A 81 -3.14 3.58 13.04
N LEU A 82 -2.08 3.25 12.29
CA LEU A 82 -1.83 3.76 10.95
C LEU A 82 -2.17 2.68 9.94
N VAL A 83 -3.08 2.99 9.03
CA VAL A 83 -3.54 2.04 8.00
C VAL A 83 -3.30 2.59 6.59
N VAL A 84 -3.04 1.69 5.66
CA VAL A 84 -2.84 2.02 4.24
C VAL A 84 -4.20 2.25 3.58
N GLY A 85 -4.32 3.33 2.82
CA GLY A 85 -5.45 3.64 1.96
C GLY A 85 -5.24 3.18 0.53
N ALA A 86 -4.87 4.08 -0.39
CA ALA A 86 -4.53 3.71 -1.76
C ALA A 86 -3.35 2.73 -1.78
N CYS A 87 -3.52 1.59 -2.45
CA CYS A 87 -2.62 0.45 -2.26
C CYS A 87 -2.08 -0.17 -3.55
N VAL A 88 -2.63 0.15 -4.72
CA VAL A 88 -2.22 -0.48 -6.00
C VAL A 88 -1.17 0.38 -6.70
N VAL A 89 -0.09 -0.26 -7.11
CA VAL A 89 0.91 0.28 -8.04
C VAL A 89 0.92 -0.62 -9.27
N ASP A 90 0.47 -0.06 -10.39
CA ASP A 90 0.28 -0.78 -11.64
C ASP A 90 1.59 -0.98 -12.40
N CYS A 91 1.61 -1.98 -13.30
CA CYS A 91 2.63 -2.10 -14.34
C CYS A 91 2.64 -0.82 -15.19
N GLY A 92 3.83 -0.31 -15.48
CA GLY A 92 4.02 0.92 -16.26
C GLY A 92 3.96 2.21 -15.45
N TYR A 93 3.63 2.18 -14.15
CA TYR A 93 3.75 3.37 -13.30
C TYR A 93 5.22 3.78 -13.15
N ASP A 94 5.55 5.01 -13.60
CA ASP A 94 6.92 5.57 -13.55
C ASP A 94 7.07 6.70 -12.53
N GLY A 95 6.21 6.75 -11.52
CA GLY A 95 6.31 7.69 -10.41
C GLY A 95 7.07 7.14 -9.21
N GLU A 96 7.31 8.00 -8.22
CA GLU A 96 7.73 7.56 -6.89
C GLU A 96 6.61 6.74 -6.24
N VAL A 97 6.98 5.63 -5.60
CA VAL A 97 6.07 4.85 -4.78
C VAL A 97 5.84 5.58 -3.46
N TYR A 98 4.62 6.05 -3.26
CA TYR A 98 4.17 6.63 -1.99
C TYR A 98 3.37 5.61 -1.20
N VAL A 99 3.41 5.74 0.12
CA VAL A 99 2.51 5.02 1.03
C VAL A 99 1.43 5.99 1.49
N ASN A 100 0.18 5.77 1.09
CA ASN A 100 -0.95 6.55 1.59
C ASN A 100 -1.32 6.02 2.99
N LEU A 101 -0.95 6.76 4.05
CA LEU A 101 -1.28 6.40 5.42
C LEU A 101 -2.43 7.24 5.95
N HIS A 102 -3.33 6.59 6.66
CA HIS A 102 -4.40 7.19 7.44
C HIS A 102 -4.12 6.97 8.93
N ASN A 103 -4.23 8.00 9.74
CA ASN A 103 -4.20 7.87 11.19
C ASN A 103 -5.63 7.70 11.72
N ILE A 104 -5.98 6.47 12.06
CA ILE A 104 -7.29 6.12 12.65
C ILE A 104 -7.26 6.13 14.17
N GLY A 105 -6.12 6.49 14.75
CA GLY A 105 -5.93 6.57 16.21
C GLY A 105 -6.23 7.96 16.78
N PRO A 106 -6.25 8.09 18.11
CA PRO A 106 -6.60 9.33 18.79
C PRO A 106 -5.43 10.32 18.98
N ILE A 107 -4.21 9.93 18.61
CA ILE A 107 -3.01 10.76 18.83
C ILE A 107 -2.26 11.01 17.52
N THR A 108 -1.58 12.15 17.44
CA THR A 108 -0.66 12.44 16.32
C THR A 108 0.46 11.40 16.31
N GLN A 109 0.66 10.75 15.17
CA GLN A 109 1.78 9.85 14.94
C GLN A 109 2.95 10.62 14.32
N VAL A 110 4.15 10.32 14.80
CA VAL A 110 5.39 10.90 14.28
C VAL A 110 6.20 9.80 13.59
N LEU A 111 6.56 10.03 12.34
CA LEU A 111 7.37 9.12 11.53
C LEU A 111 8.77 9.73 11.34
N ALA A 112 9.79 9.05 11.84
CA ALA A 112 11.17 9.46 11.65
C ALA A 112 11.70 8.99 10.28
N PRO A 113 12.65 9.72 9.66
CA PRO A 113 13.32 9.27 8.44
C PRO A 113 13.89 7.86 8.59
N GLY A 114 13.66 7.03 7.57
CA GLY A 114 14.10 5.64 7.57
C GLY A 114 13.29 4.69 8.45
N GLN A 115 12.18 5.15 9.04
CA GLN A 115 11.23 4.29 9.76
C GLN A 115 10.42 3.44 8.77
N LYS A 116 10.13 2.20 9.15
CA LYS A 116 9.19 1.32 8.41
C LYS A 116 7.78 1.90 8.51
N VAL A 117 7.08 1.97 7.38
CA VAL A 117 5.73 2.59 7.31
C VAL A 117 4.67 1.64 6.76
N ALA A 118 5.05 0.71 5.91
CA ALA A 118 4.18 -0.27 5.29
C ALA A 118 5.01 -1.46 4.79
N GLN A 119 4.39 -2.36 4.06
CA GLN A 119 5.07 -3.38 3.27
C GLN A 119 4.47 -3.45 1.86
N ALA A 120 5.27 -3.87 0.88
CA ALA A 120 4.85 -4.10 -0.48
C ALA A 120 4.81 -5.60 -0.78
N VAL A 121 3.80 -6.06 -1.48
CA VAL A 121 3.65 -7.44 -1.94
C VAL A 121 3.48 -7.44 -3.46
N LEU A 122 4.31 -8.20 -4.16
CA LEU A 122 4.14 -8.40 -5.60
C LEU A 122 3.09 -9.49 -5.82
N ILE A 123 2.02 -9.16 -6.54
CA ILE A 123 0.86 -10.03 -6.73
C ILE A 123 0.63 -10.25 -8.23
N PRO A 124 0.53 -11.51 -8.70
CA PRO A 124 0.11 -11.79 -10.07
C PRO A 124 -1.36 -11.39 -10.24
N ILE A 125 -1.68 -10.83 -11.39
CA ILE A 125 -3.05 -10.43 -11.75
C ILE A 125 -3.48 -11.16 -13.01
N VAL A 126 -4.79 -11.28 -13.18
CA VAL A 126 -5.39 -11.72 -14.44
C VAL A 126 -6.06 -10.51 -15.07
N THR A 127 -5.61 -10.13 -16.24
CA THR A 127 -6.27 -9.11 -17.06
C THR A 127 -7.36 -9.78 -17.90
N CYS A 128 -8.49 -9.10 -18.07
CA CYS A 128 -9.58 -9.56 -18.92
C CYS A 128 -10.19 -8.40 -19.70
N ASP A 129 -10.71 -8.70 -20.88
CA ASP A 129 -11.58 -7.77 -21.60
C ASP A 129 -12.93 -7.73 -20.91
N LEU A 130 -13.56 -6.55 -20.88
CA LEU A 130 -14.89 -6.36 -20.33
C LEU A 130 -15.91 -6.43 -21.46
N GLU A 131 -16.92 -7.26 -21.30
CA GLU A 131 -18.07 -7.38 -22.18
C GLU A 131 -19.34 -7.06 -21.40
N GLU A 132 -20.12 -6.10 -21.90
CA GLU A 132 -21.42 -5.77 -21.33
C GLU A 132 -22.42 -6.86 -21.66
N SER A 133 -23.05 -7.47 -20.63
CA SER A 133 -24.15 -8.41 -20.86
C SER A 133 -25.40 -7.67 -21.30
N PRO A 134 -26.08 -8.10 -22.38
CA PRO A 134 -27.27 -7.45 -22.89
C PRO A 134 -28.49 -7.60 -21.97
N ASP A 135 -28.45 -8.55 -21.05
CA ASP A 135 -29.50 -8.87 -20.09
C ASP A 135 -28.92 -9.38 -18.76
N ASP A 136 -29.77 -9.53 -17.74
CA ASP A 136 -29.38 -10.05 -16.44
C ASP A 136 -29.37 -11.59 -16.43
N THR A 137 -28.45 -12.18 -17.18
CA THR A 137 -28.24 -13.64 -17.23
C THR A 137 -26.98 -14.07 -16.42
N LEU A 138 -26.36 -13.12 -15.72
CA LEU A 138 -25.13 -13.40 -14.97
C LEU A 138 -25.42 -14.27 -13.73
N ASN A 139 -24.61 -15.29 -13.52
CA ASN A 139 -24.63 -16.14 -12.31
C ASN A 139 -25.97 -16.84 -12.00
N GLN A 140 -26.86 -17.03 -12.96
CA GLN A 140 -28.20 -17.62 -12.75
C GLN A 140 -28.17 -19.04 -12.15
N THR A 141 -27.06 -19.75 -12.28
CA THR A 141 -26.88 -21.09 -11.71
C THR A 141 -26.25 -21.09 -10.31
N ALA A 142 -25.90 -19.92 -9.79
CA ALA A 142 -25.24 -19.82 -8.50
C ALA A 142 -26.24 -19.93 -7.34
N SER A 143 -26.02 -20.85 -6.42
CA SER A 143 -26.86 -21.06 -5.23
C SER A 143 -26.80 -19.91 -4.20
N ARG A 144 -25.80 -19.03 -4.31
CA ARG A 144 -25.59 -17.92 -3.38
C ARG A 144 -26.64 -16.81 -3.53
N GLY A 145 -27.18 -16.58 -4.75
CA GLY A 145 -28.10 -15.47 -5.03
C GLY A 145 -27.48 -14.13 -4.66
N GLU A 146 -28.30 -13.19 -4.16
CA GLU A 146 -27.89 -11.83 -3.76
C GLU A 146 -27.27 -11.75 -2.35
N GLY A 147 -27.02 -12.89 -1.71
CA GLY A 147 -26.52 -12.95 -0.33
C GLY A 147 -25.16 -12.28 -0.14
N GLY A 148 -25.08 -11.26 0.72
CA GLY A 148 -23.88 -10.52 1.09
C GLY A 148 -24.05 -9.81 2.44
N PHE A 149 -23.01 -9.10 2.92
CA PHE A 149 -23.06 -8.20 4.08
C PHE A 149 -23.71 -8.79 5.34
N GLY A 150 -23.37 -10.04 5.69
CA GLY A 150 -23.91 -10.71 6.87
C GLY A 150 -25.17 -11.54 6.59
N SER A 151 -25.55 -11.79 5.33
CA SER A 151 -26.73 -12.61 4.96
C SER A 151 -26.68 -14.04 5.50
N THR A 152 -25.51 -14.53 5.94
CA THR A 152 -25.31 -15.86 6.55
C THR A 152 -25.45 -15.85 8.08
N GLY A 153 -25.74 -14.69 8.69
CA GLY A 153 -25.88 -14.50 10.12
C GLY A 153 -24.53 -14.36 10.86
N ASP A 154 -24.61 -13.99 12.13
CA ASP A 154 -23.46 -13.74 13.02
C ASP A 154 -23.02 -14.98 13.83
N LYS A 155 -23.53 -16.18 13.51
CA LYS A 155 -23.26 -17.42 14.22
C LYS A 155 -22.85 -18.54 13.26
#